data_979f5d3578b04511686301dade8a95be
#
_entry.id   979f5d3578b04511686301dade8a95be
#
_cell.length_a   1.000
_cell.length_b   1.000
_cell.length_c   1.000
_cell.angle_alpha   90.00
_cell.angle_beta   90.00
_cell.angle_gamma   90.00
#
_symmetry.space_group_name_H-M   'P 1'
#
loop_
_entity.id
_entity.type
_entity.pdbx_description
1 polymer ?
#
loop_
_entity_poly.entity_id
_entity_poly.type
_entity_poly.pdbx_seq_one_letter_code
_entity_poly.pdbx_strand_id
1 'polypeptide(L)'
;MNPIALIGAALIVIGLLLSRRTNVRTRAGQLLAGLSPITPTEALRLAALRGDSAPYLAIKGSVDASEIFEDEHHRPLVFRRERVSIADEQGWRVIDVAERSLPFVISDPSGAIRIATADLADGLVVVERRWEGSVAELHVAGREYQSPETAALVAAIAASDPSRQARVGLEQISNLDRATAAGQLVDGELRAGAGRPLVVTTLERADALRLLGGEGRGRLASSTVALALLALGLLFLIGGIALALASPALVADVASPSPEATPTPTPESGDARNGGVGVGPGGLLGLVVTFALPLLFAAVVVLITRLATRQRR
;
A
#
# COMPACT_ATOMS: atom_id res chain seq x y z
N MET A 1 -28.96 8.11 -13.91
CA MET A 1 -27.50 7.78 -13.99
C MET A 1 -27.37 6.32 -14.34
N ASN A 2 -26.51 5.99 -15.32
CA ASN A 2 -26.33 4.60 -15.76
C ASN A 2 -25.59 3.80 -14.66
N PRO A 3 -26.15 2.68 -14.16
CA PRO A 3 -25.54 1.89 -13.08
C PRO A 3 -24.12 1.38 -13.43
N ILE A 4 -23.87 1.15 -14.72
CA ILE A 4 -22.55 0.71 -15.19
C ILE A 4 -21.47 1.79 -14.96
N ALA A 5 -21.80 3.06 -15.21
CA ALA A 5 -20.89 4.17 -14.96
C ALA A 5 -20.59 4.36 -13.45
N LEU A 6 -21.58 4.13 -12.59
CA LEU A 6 -21.41 4.18 -11.13
C LEU A 6 -20.47 3.07 -10.63
N ILE A 7 -20.61 1.85 -11.14
CA ILE A 7 -19.71 0.74 -10.81
C ILE A 7 -18.29 1.08 -11.26
N GLY A 8 -18.13 1.64 -12.47
CA GLY A 8 -16.83 2.09 -12.97
C GLY A 8 -16.17 3.13 -12.06
N ALA A 9 -16.93 4.14 -11.63
CA ALA A 9 -16.44 5.16 -10.70
C ALA A 9 -16.05 4.58 -9.35
N ALA A 10 -16.85 3.66 -8.79
CA ALA A 10 -16.54 2.98 -7.53
C ALA A 10 -15.25 2.16 -7.61
N LEU A 11 -15.02 1.41 -8.70
CA LEU A 11 -13.80 0.64 -8.93
C LEU A 11 -12.56 1.55 -9.05
N ILE A 12 -12.69 2.71 -9.69
CA ILE A 12 -11.61 3.70 -9.77
C ILE A 12 -11.26 4.23 -8.37
N VAL A 13 -12.26 4.59 -7.57
CA VAL A 13 -12.02 5.06 -6.19
C VAL A 13 -11.34 3.99 -5.35
N ILE A 14 -11.80 2.75 -5.40
CA ILE A 14 -11.19 1.62 -4.68
C ILE A 14 -9.75 1.40 -5.17
N GLY A 15 -9.51 1.39 -6.46
CA GLY A 15 -8.18 1.27 -7.05
C GLY A 15 -7.23 2.39 -6.61
N LEU A 16 -7.71 3.64 -6.56
CA LEU A 16 -6.96 4.79 -6.05
C LEU A 16 -6.65 4.68 -4.55
N LEU A 17 -7.61 4.24 -3.74
CA LEU A 17 -7.41 4.03 -2.31
C LEU A 17 -6.38 2.92 -2.05
N LEU A 18 -6.46 1.82 -2.79
CA LEU A 18 -5.48 0.74 -2.73
C LEU A 18 -4.09 1.20 -3.22
N SER A 19 -4.02 2.01 -4.27
CA SER A 19 -2.76 2.55 -4.78
C SER A 19 -2.10 3.56 -3.82
N ARG A 20 -2.89 4.37 -3.11
CA ARG A 20 -2.39 5.29 -2.07
C ARG A 20 -1.81 4.57 -0.85
N ARG A 21 -2.24 3.33 -0.60
CA ARG A 21 -1.61 2.44 0.40
C ARG A 21 -0.27 1.86 -0.08
N THR A 22 0.27 2.31 -1.24
CA THR A 22 1.63 1.97 -1.66
C THR A 22 2.62 2.45 -0.60
N ASN A 23 3.14 1.48 0.08
CA ASN A 23 3.90 1.55 1.31
C ASN A 23 5.07 2.53 1.24
N VAL A 24 5.20 3.30 2.30
CA VAL A 24 6.39 4.07 2.65
C VAL A 24 7.66 3.22 2.45
N ARG A 25 7.65 1.94 2.81
CA ARG A 25 8.77 0.99 2.61
C ARG A 25 9.13 0.73 1.14
N THR A 26 8.16 0.62 0.23
CA THR A 26 8.46 0.48 -1.21
C THR A 26 9.07 1.75 -1.78
N ARG A 27 8.57 2.91 -1.35
CA ARG A 27 9.15 4.22 -1.71
C ARG A 27 10.54 4.39 -1.12
N ALA A 28 10.77 3.97 0.13
CA ALA A 28 12.07 3.94 0.77
C ALA A 28 13.08 3.11 -0.04
N GLY A 29 12.68 1.93 -0.51
CA GLY A 29 13.52 1.09 -1.37
C GLY A 29 13.91 1.75 -2.69
N GLN A 30 12.96 2.39 -3.36
CA GLN A 30 13.22 3.13 -4.60
C GLN A 30 14.15 4.33 -4.37
N LEU A 31 13.96 5.05 -3.27
CA LEU A 31 14.80 6.19 -2.90
C LEU A 31 16.23 5.74 -2.57
N LEU A 32 16.40 4.69 -1.75
CA LEU A 32 17.71 4.12 -1.45
C LEU A 32 18.42 3.55 -2.70
N ALA A 33 17.66 2.98 -3.66
CA ALA A 33 18.23 2.49 -4.91
C ALA A 33 18.72 3.62 -5.83
N GLY A 34 18.03 4.76 -5.83
CA GLY A 34 18.33 5.89 -6.71
C GLY A 34 19.36 6.89 -6.19
N LEU A 35 19.69 6.86 -4.88
CA LEU A 35 20.58 7.83 -4.26
C LEU A 35 21.94 7.22 -3.96
N SER A 36 23.01 7.91 -4.31
CA SER A 36 24.38 7.60 -3.84
C SER A 36 24.62 8.36 -2.53
N PRO A 37 25.04 7.68 -1.43
CA PRO A 37 25.39 8.37 -0.20
C PRO A 37 26.59 9.30 -0.41
N ILE A 38 26.47 10.52 0.14
CA ILE A 38 27.53 11.52 0.17
C ILE A 38 27.99 11.78 1.59
N THR A 39 29.07 12.52 1.78
CA THR A 39 29.56 12.90 3.12
C THR A 39 28.65 13.96 3.76
N PRO A 40 28.57 14.05 5.11
CA PRO A 40 27.84 15.10 5.79
C PRO A 40 28.22 16.51 5.36
N THR A 41 29.52 16.79 5.23
CA THR A 41 30.00 18.12 4.76
C THR A 41 29.54 18.45 3.35
N GLU A 42 29.60 17.48 2.43
CA GLU A 42 29.13 17.66 1.07
C GLU A 42 27.61 17.90 1.03
N ALA A 43 26.86 17.19 1.87
CA ALA A 43 25.42 17.39 2.00
C ALA A 43 25.07 18.80 2.47
N LEU A 44 25.76 19.30 3.51
CA LEU A 44 25.60 20.67 4.03
C LEU A 44 25.97 21.71 2.98
N ARG A 45 27.06 21.50 2.22
CA ARG A 45 27.46 22.37 1.12
C ARG A 45 26.42 22.42 0.03
N LEU A 46 25.85 21.28 -0.39
CA LEU A 46 24.80 21.23 -1.39
C LEU A 46 23.52 21.94 -0.93
N ALA A 47 23.17 21.80 0.34
CA ALA A 47 22.03 22.52 0.91
C ALA A 47 22.26 24.04 0.90
N ALA A 48 23.44 24.50 1.30
CA ALA A 48 23.80 25.94 1.26
C ALA A 48 23.76 26.54 -0.14
N LEU A 49 24.14 25.77 -1.17
CA LEU A 49 24.10 26.22 -2.57
C LEU A 49 22.69 26.30 -3.17
N ARG A 50 21.72 25.52 -2.63
CA ARG A 50 20.35 25.44 -3.17
C ARG A 50 19.36 26.40 -2.50
N GLY A 51 19.74 27.08 -1.43
CA GLY A 51 18.88 28.01 -0.71
C GLY A 51 17.57 27.35 -0.24
N ASP A 52 16.43 27.97 -0.58
CA ASP A 52 15.10 27.51 -0.13
C ASP A 52 14.68 26.14 -0.65
N SER A 53 15.36 25.57 -1.65
CA SER A 53 15.10 24.25 -2.21
C SER A 53 15.89 23.18 -1.47
N ALA A 54 15.41 22.79 -0.28
CA ALA A 54 16.06 21.74 0.52
C ALA A 54 16.20 20.42 -0.26
N PRO A 55 17.44 19.95 -0.55
CA PRO A 55 17.66 18.75 -1.35
C PRO A 55 17.28 17.49 -0.59
N TYR A 56 16.68 16.53 -1.27
CA TYR A 56 16.54 15.17 -0.75
C TYR A 56 17.80 14.37 -1.14
N LEU A 57 18.56 13.93 -0.15
CA LEU A 57 19.87 13.30 -0.33
C LEU A 57 20.07 12.14 0.64
N ALA A 58 21.13 11.34 0.40
CA ALA A 58 21.53 10.27 1.31
C ALA A 58 22.91 10.56 1.88
N ILE A 59 23.08 10.30 3.18
CA ILE A 59 24.38 10.37 3.88
C ILE A 59 24.71 9.02 4.50
N LYS A 60 26.01 8.74 4.71
CA LYS A 60 26.47 7.53 5.40
C LYS A 60 27.52 7.91 6.42
N GLY A 61 27.42 7.34 7.64
CA GLY A 61 28.37 7.58 8.71
C GLY A 61 28.13 6.66 9.90
N SER A 62 28.77 6.98 11.02
CA SER A 62 28.54 6.34 12.31
C SER A 62 27.38 7.05 13.02
N VAL A 63 26.58 6.29 13.73
CA VAL A 63 25.56 6.84 14.62
C VAL A 63 26.29 7.39 15.85
N ASP A 64 25.97 8.63 16.24
CA ASP A 64 26.52 9.27 17.42
C ASP A 64 25.42 10.03 18.16
N ALA A 65 25.47 10.02 19.51
CA ALA A 65 24.47 10.63 20.34
C ALA A 65 25.08 11.09 21.67
N SER A 66 24.63 12.24 22.18
CA SER A 66 25.00 12.75 23.48
C SER A 66 24.41 11.95 24.66
N GLU A 67 23.25 11.33 24.41
CA GLU A 67 22.55 10.51 25.39
C GLU A 67 22.23 9.14 24.75
N ILE A 68 22.29 8.10 25.58
CA ILE A 68 21.98 6.73 25.20
C ILE A 68 21.11 6.08 26.28
N PHE A 69 20.43 5.02 25.94
CA PHE A 69 19.85 4.10 26.90
C PHE A 69 20.29 2.67 26.61
N GLU A 70 20.30 1.84 27.62
CA GLU A 70 20.73 0.45 27.49
C GLU A 70 19.55 -0.50 27.31
N ASP A 71 19.77 -1.57 26.52
CA ASP A 71 18.87 -2.71 26.50
C ASP A 71 19.22 -3.72 27.62
N GLU A 72 18.47 -4.83 27.66
CA GLU A 72 18.68 -5.94 28.62
C GLU A 72 20.08 -6.58 28.54
N HIS A 73 20.82 -6.31 27.46
CA HIS A 73 22.18 -6.80 27.19
C HIS A 73 23.24 -5.72 27.29
N HIS A 74 22.92 -4.59 27.96
CA HIS A 74 23.79 -3.43 28.11
C HIS A 74 24.30 -2.84 26.79
N ARG A 75 23.53 -3.01 25.70
CA ARG A 75 23.87 -2.34 24.45
C ARG A 75 23.42 -0.90 24.47
N PRO A 76 24.28 0.04 24.09
CA PRO A 76 23.95 1.45 24.04
C PRO A 76 23.06 1.72 22.83
N LEU A 77 21.81 2.11 23.08
CA LEU A 77 20.81 2.36 22.06
C LEU A 77 20.46 3.84 21.99
N VAL A 78 20.10 4.29 20.79
CA VAL A 78 19.51 5.60 20.51
C VAL A 78 18.07 5.50 20.04
N PHE A 79 17.68 4.29 19.54
CA PHE A 79 16.33 4.00 19.10
C PHE A 79 15.95 2.55 19.41
N ARG A 80 14.73 2.34 19.91
CA ARG A 80 14.10 1.03 20.08
C ARG A 80 12.63 1.14 19.76
N ARG A 81 12.15 0.26 18.89
CA ARG A 81 10.72 0.05 18.66
C ARG A 81 10.38 -1.41 18.85
N GLU A 82 9.34 -1.63 19.60
CA GLU A 82 8.84 -2.94 19.88
C GLU A 82 7.38 -3.03 19.43
N ARG A 83 7.04 -4.07 18.67
CA ARG A 83 5.68 -4.34 18.22
C ARG A 83 5.22 -5.67 18.73
N VAL A 84 4.11 -5.68 19.44
CA VAL A 84 3.43 -6.89 19.87
C VAL A 84 2.28 -7.18 18.92
N SER A 85 2.21 -8.40 18.41
CA SER A 85 1.15 -8.85 17.51
C SER A 85 0.61 -10.18 17.97
N ILE A 86 -0.68 -10.40 17.79
CA ILE A 86 -1.36 -11.68 17.99
C ILE A 86 -1.99 -12.15 16.69
N ALA A 87 -2.00 -13.47 16.51
CA ALA A 87 -2.69 -14.08 15.38
C ALA A 87 -4.20 -14.02 15.58
N ASP A 88 -4.94 -13.68 14.51
CA ASP A 88 -6.39 -13.81 14.44
C ASP A 88 -6.79 -14.49 13.11
N GLU A 89 -8.09 -14.62 12.86
CA GLU A 89 -8.61 -15.26 11.63
C GLU A 89 -8.17 -14.56 10.33
N GLN A 90 -7.82 -13.28 10.42
CA GLN A 90 -7.40 -12.44 9.29
C GLN A 90 -5.88 -12.33 9.16
N GLY A 91 -5.13 -12.92 10.11
CA GLY A 91 -3.67 -12.92 10.16
C GLY A 91 -3.11 -12.27 11.42
N TRP A 92 -2.01 -11.51 11.31
CA TRP A 92 -1.36 -10.88 12.44
C TRP A 92 -1.92 -9.49 12.71
N ARG A 93 -2.47 -9.27 13.89
CA ARG A 93 -2.94 -7.97 14.36
C ARG A 93 -1.97 -7.39 15.38
N VAL A 94 -1.45 -6.19 15.09
CA VAL A 94 -0.65 -5.42 16.03
C VAL A 94 -1.57 -4.91 17.15
N ILE A 95 -1.21 -5.19 18.40
CA ILE A 95 -1.96 -4.80 19.59
C ILE A 95 -1.23 -3.77 20.45
N ASP A 96 0.10 -3.69 20.32
CA ASP A 96 0.92 -2.71 21.04
C ASP A 96 2.13 -2.28 20.22
N VAL A 97 2.53 -1.01 20.34
CA VAL A 97 3.74 -0.46 19.75
C VAL A 97 4.41 0.45 20.77
N ALA A 98 5.49 -0.02 21.36
CA ALA A 98 6.32 0.78 22.24
C ALA A 98 7.51 1.35 21.46
N GLU A 99 7.72 2.66 21.53
CA GLU A 99 8.85 3.34 20.90
C GLU A 99 9.57 4.23 21.89
N ARG A 100 10.91 4.12 21.90
CA ARG A 100 11.80 5.01 22.61
C ARG A 100 12.87 5.50 21.66
N SER A 101 13.01 6.81 21.52
CA SER A 101 14.02 7.45 20.68
C SER A 101 14.70 8.59 21.42
N LEU A 102 15.99 8.74 21.18
CA LEU A 102 16.80 9.88 21.62
C LEU A 102 17.33 10.62 20.39
N PRO A 103 17.61 11.92 20.48
CA PRO A 103 18.25 12.67 19.42
C PRO A 103 19.61 12.07 19.08
N PHE A 104 19.87 11.83 17.78
CA PHE A 104 21.15 11.34 17.31
C PHE A 104 21.56 12.00 16.00
N VAL A 105 22.83 11.87 15.67
CA VAL A 105 23.43 12.36 14.42
C VAL A 105 24.03 11.20 13.65
N ILE A 106 24.19 11.38 12.34
CA ILE A 106 25.05 10.54 11.50
C ILE A 106 26.30 11.37 11.23
N SER A 107 27.45 10.88 11.68
CA SER A 107 28.73 11.56 11.65
C SER A 107 29.78 10.77 10.87
N ASP A 108 30.70 11.49 10.26
CA ASP A 108 31.95 10.99 9.74
C ASP A 108 33.08 11.99 10.03
N PRO A 109 34.36 11.73 9.67
CA PRO A 109 35.44 12.68 9.88
C PRO A 109 35.22 14.07 9.25
N SER A 110 34.30 14.21 8.31
CA SER A 110 34.01 15.48 7.63
C SER A 110 32.98 16.33 8.38
N GLY A 111 32.11 15.73 9.20
CA GLY A 111 31.05 16.44 9.91
C GLY A 111 29.92 15.55 10.40
N ALA A 112 28.84 16.18 10.88
CA ALA A 112 27.67 15.49 11.43
C ALA A 112 26.37 16.13 10.97
N ILE A 113 25.31 15.34 10.79
CA ILE A 113 23.97 15.80 10.43
C ILE A 113 22.97 15.15 11.40
N ARG A 114 22.08 15.97 11.96
CA ARG A 114 21.02 15.50 12.85
C ARG A 114 19.95 14.73 12.09
N ILE A 115 19.32 13.80 12.79
CA ILE A 115 18.20 13.00 12.26
C ILE A 115 16.93 13.40 13.02
N ALA A 116 15.88 13.77 12.28
CA ALA A 116 14.56 14.05 12.85
C ALA A 116 13.91 12.75 13.31
N THR A 117 14.13 12.36 14.57
CA THR A 117 13.67 11.08 15.13
C THR A 117 12.16 10.93 15.08
N ALA A 118 11.39 12.03 15.18
CA ALA A 118 9.94 12.03 15.05
C ALA A 118 9.44 11.55 13.66
N ASP A 119 10.27 11.66 12.63
CA ASP A 119 9.92 11.27 11.26
C ASP A 119 10.34 9.83 10.91
N LEU A 120 10.95 9.10 11.86
CA LEU A 120 11.48 7.74 11.63
C LEU A 120 10.40 6.67 11.52
N ALA A 121 9.16 6.95 11.92
CA ALA A 121 8.10 5.97 12.18
C ALA A 121 8.02 4.82 11.14
N ASP A 122 8.00 5.14 9.85
CA ASP A 122 7.81 4.13 8.79
C ASP A 122 9.04 3.95 7.88
N GLY A 123 10.05 4.80 8.03
CA GLY A 123 11.24 4.82 7.18
C GLY A 123 12.43 4.06 7.76
N LEU A 124 12.29 3.45 8.92
CA LEU A 124 13.33 2.64 9.52
C LEU A 124 13.45 1.28 8.83
N VAL A 125 14.66 0.94 8.38
CA VAL A 125 14.99 -0.30 7.68
C VAL A 125 16.16 -0.97 8.39
N VAL A 126 15.84 -1.76 9.41
CA VAL A 126 16.81 -2.51 10.22
C VAL A 126 16.40 -3.98 10.27
N VAL A 127 17.30 -4.84 10.71
CA VAL A 127 16.95 -6.23 10.99
C VAL A 127 16.03 -6.28 12.20
N GLU A 128 14.78 -6.66 11.97
CA GLU A 128 13.85 -6.95 13.05
C GLU A 128 14.25 -8.24 13.76
N ARG A 129 14.54 -8.16 15.05
CA ARG A 129 14.64 -9.34 15.89
C ARG A 129 13.23 -9.79 16.23
N ARG A 130 12.93 -11.05 16.00
CA ARG A 130 11.59 -11.58 16.17
C ARG A 130 11.59 -12.69 17.21
N TRP A 131 10.68 -12.55 18.16
CA TRP A 131 10.25 -13.63 19.03
C TRP A 131 8.86 -14.09 18.59
N GLU A 132 8.64 -15.39 18.57
CA GLU A 132 7.34 -16.01 18.29
C GLU A 132 7.06 -17.07 19.35
N GLY A 133 5.84 -17.09 19.89
CA GLY A 133 5.41 -18.01 20.94
C GLY A 133 3.90 -17.93 21.14
N SER A 134 3.43 -18.36 22.29
CA SER A 134 2.02 -18.29 22.67
C SER A 134 1.68 -17.02 23.46
N VAL A 135 0.40 -16.63 23.46
CA VAL A 135 -0.08 -15.50 24.29
C VAL A 135 0.12 -15.79 25.77
N ALA A 136 0.04 -17.07 26.20
CA ALA A 136 0.34 -17.44 27.58
C ALA A 136 1.79 -17.15 27.96
N GLU A 137 2.76 -17.51 27.11
CA GLU A 137 4.19 -17.20 27.32
C GLU A 137 4.44 -15.70 27.32
N LEU A 138 3.78 -14.95 26.41
CA LEU A 138 3.87 -13.50 26.36
C LEU A 138 3.35 -12.86 27.66
N HIS A 139 2.26 -13.38 28.23
CA HIS A 139 1.67 -12.90 29.48
C HIS A 139 2.56 -13.19 30.69
N VAL A 140 3.12 -14.41 30.78
CA VAL A 140 4.02 -14.84 31.87
C VAL A 140 5.32 -14.04 31.85
N ALA A 141 5.79 -13.57 30.71
CA ALA A 141 7.01 -12.76 30.59
C ALA A 141 6.94 -11.41 31.33
N GLY A 142 5.76 -11.01 31.87
CA GLY A 142 5.60 -9.81 32.70
C GLY A 142 5.94 -8.52 31.97
N ARG A 143 5.68 -8.48 30.66
CA ARG A 143 6.02 -7.37 29.80
C ARG A 143 5.21 -6.11 30.13
N GLU A 144 5.86 -4.95 30.09
CA GLU A 144 5.19 -3.66 30.17
C GLU A 144 4.56 -3.32 28.80
N TYR A 145 3.29 -2.93 28.82
CA TYR A 145 2.55 -2.46 27.65
C TYR A 145 2.32 -0.96 27.72
N GLN A 146 2.17 -0.32 26.57
CA GLN A 146 1.93 1.13 26.49
C GLN A 146 0.59 1.54 27.11
N SER A 147 -0.39 0.63 27.10
CA SER A 147 -1.68 0.91 27.71
C SER A 147 -2.15 -0.23 28.63
N PRO A 148 -2.85 0.10 29.73
CA PRO A 148 -3.45 -0.91 30.61
C PRO A 148 -4.51 -1.75 29.89
N GLU A 149 -5.20 -1.18 28.87
CA GLU A 149 -6.17 -1.93 28.05
C GLU A 149 -5.49 -3.05 27.26
N THR A 150 -4.29 -2.80 26.73
CA THR A 150 -3.51 -3.85 26.04
C THR A 150 -3.10 -4.96 27.01
N ALA A 151 -2.66 -4.61 28.21
CA ALA A 151 -2.34 -5.59 29.25
C ALA A 151 -3.56 -6.45 29.62
N ALA A 152 -4.72 -5.83 29.81
CA ALA A 152 -5.97 -6.52 30.09
C ALA A 152 -6.42 -7.41 28.91
N LEU A 153 -6.27 -6.96 27.66
CA LEU A 153 -6.56 -7.72 26.47
C LEU A 153 -5.69 -8.99 26.40
N VAL A 154 -4.38 -8.86 26.60
CA VAL A 154 -3.45 -10.01 26.59
C VAL A 154 -3.80 -11.00 27.71
N ALA A 155 -4.09 -10.51 28.92
CA ALA A 155 -4.51 -11.35 30.04
C ALA A 155 -5.82 -12.11 29.73
N ALA A 156 -6.81 -11.44 29.16
CA ALA A 156 -8.08 -12.04 28.76
C ALA A 156 -7.89 -13.13 27.69
N ILE A 157 -7.05 -12.87 26.68
CA ILE A 157 -6.74 -13.86 25.66
C ILE A 157 -5.95 -15.03 26.25
N ALA A 158 -4.95 -14.77 27.10
CA ALA A 158 -4.20 -15.83 27.79
C ALA A 158 -5.10 -16.76 28.61
N ALA A 159 -6.16 -16.21 29.21
CA ALA A 159 -7.14 -17.00 29.98
C ALA A 159 -8.10 -17.81 29.09
N SER A 160 -8.53 -17.25 27.93
CA SER A 160 -9.53 -17.89 27.05
C SER A 160 -8.92 -18.78 25.97
N ASP A 161 -7.75 -18.39 25.43
CA ASP A 161 -7.04 -19.09 24.35
C ASP A 161 -5.51 -18.95 24.57
N PRO A 162 -4.95 -19.68 25.55
CA PRO A 162 -3.54 -19.57 25.92
C PRO A 162 -2.58 -20.00 24.80
N SER A 163 -3.04 -20.83 23.89
CA SER A 163 -2.25 -21.35 22.77
C SER A 163 -2.19 -20.41 21.55
N ARG A 164 -2.99 -19.35 21.56
CA ARG A 164 -2.99 -18.36 20.47
C ARG A 164 -1.59 -17.84 20.22
N GLN A 165 -1.20 -17.79 18.95
CA GLN A 165 0.13 -17.36 18.57
C GLN A 165 0.32 -15.86 18.83
N ALA A 166 1.46 -15.53 19.41
CA ALA A 166 1.92 -14.15 19.63
C ALA A 166 3.29 -13.94 19.00
N ARG A 167 3.58 -12.72 18.63
CA ARG A 167 4.84 -12.32 18.02
C ARG A 167 5.27 -10.95 18.54
N VAL A 168 6.55 -10.84 18.86
CA VAL A 168 7.17 -9.58 19.21
C VAL A 168 8.27 -9.27 18.20
N GLY A 169 8.14 -8.14 17.52
CA GLY A 169 9.16 -7.59 16.63
C GLY A 169 9.92 -6.48 17.33
N LEU A 170 11.25 -6.54 17.31
CA LEU A 170 12.13 -5.56 17.94
C LEU A 170 13.05 -4.95 16.89
N GLU A 171 12.92 -3.65 16.66
CA GLU A 171 13.78 -2.82 15.81
C GLU A 171 14.63 -1.91 16.68
N GLN A 172 15.95 -1.86 16.43
CA GLN A 172 16.92 -1.11 17.27
C GLN A 172 17.98 -0.43 16.42
N ILE A 173 18.45 0.74 16.90
CA ILE A 173 19.66 1.40 16.41
C ILE A 173 20.57 1.64 17.63
N SER A 174 21.82 1.16 17.53
CA SER A 174 22.86 1.41 18.51
C SER A 174 23.69 2.64 18.12
N ASN A 175 24.27 3.34 19.12
CA ASN A 175 25.26 4.38 18.84
C ASN A 175 26.59 3.83 18.30
N LEU A 176 26.77 2.50 18.30
CA LEU A 176 27.91 1.82 17.69
C LEU A 176 27.68 1.43 16.23
N ASP A 177 26.47 1.62 15.73
CA ASP A 177 26.11 1.22 14.38
C ASP A 177 26.65 2.22 13.34
N ARG A 178 26.90 1.70 12.13
CA ARG A 178 27.01 2.55 10.94
C ARG A 178 25.67 2.59 10.24
N ALA A 179 25.25 3.79 9.87
CA ALA A 179 23.93 3.97 9.22
C ALA A 179 24.04 4.75 7.93
N THR A 180 23.07 4.48 7.05
CA THR A 180 22.77 5.33 5.90
C THR A 180 21.41 5.97 6.14
N ALA A 181 21.33 7.30 6.06
CA ALA A 181 20.06 8.02 6.14
C ALA A 181 19.79 8.76 4.83
N ALA A 182 18.54 8.75 4.39
CA ALA A 182 18.07 9.52 3.25
C ALA A 182 16.86 10.36 3.65
N GLY A 183 16.91 11.64 3.37
CA GLY A 183 15.89 12.60 3.78
C GLY A 183 16.07 13.96 3.09
N GLN A 184 15.14 14.86 3.37
CA GLN A 184 15.27 16.24 3.00
C GLN A 184 16.12 16.97 4.05
N LEU A 185 17.21 17.61 3.63
CA LEU A 185 18.09 18.35 4.51
C LEU A 185 17.59 19.78 4.71
N VAL A 186 17.12 20.10 5.92
CA VAL A 186 16.60 21.41 6.32
C VAL A 186 17.28 21.81 7.62
N ASP A 187 17.88 22.99 7.67
CA ASP A 187 18.53 23.56 8.87
C ASP A 187 19.54 22.60 9.54
N GLY A 188 20.28 21.84 8.75
CA GLY A 188 21.27 20.88 9.25
C GLY A 188 20.67 19.59 9.84
N GLU A 189 19.39 19.33 9.56
CA GLU A 189 18.67 18.14 10.01
C GLU A 189 18.04 17.41 8.82
N LEU A 190 18.20 16.07 8.77
CA LEU A 190 17.48 15.23 7.83
C LEU A 190 16.10 14.89 8.38
N ARG A 191 15.07 15.22 7.58
CA ARG A 191 13.67 14.95 7.93
C ARG A 191 12.89 14.39 6.73
N ALA A 192 11.68 13.92 6.97
CA ALA A 192 10.74 13.64 5.90
C ALA A 192 10.34 14.94 5.21
N GLY A 193 10.09 14.92 3.90
CA GLY A 193 9.66 16.13 3.21
C GLY A 193 9.26 15.88 1.76
N ALA A 194 8.42 16.78 1.22
CA ALA A 194 7.91 16.72 -0.16
C ALA A 194 7.25 15.36 -0.52
N GLY A 195 6.55 14.74 0.44
CA GLY A 195 5.90 13.43 0.25
C GLY A 195 6.87 12.25 0.20
N ARG A 196 8.14 12.45 0.57
CA ARG A 196 9.17 11.42 0.68
C ARG A 196 9.46 11.14 2.16
N PRO A 197 9.58 9.87 2.58
CA PRO A 197 9.88 9.52 3.96
C PRO A 197 11.33 9.85 4.31
N LEU A 198 11.60 10.07 5.59
CA LEU A 198 12.95 9.91 6.14
C LEU A 198 13.24 8.41 6.19
N VAL A 199 14.35 7.98 5.61
CA VAL A 199 14.76 6.57 5.60
C VAL A 199 16.07 6.45 6.35
N VAL A 200 16.14 5.55 7.34
CA VAL A 200 17.38 5.22 8.07
C VAL A 200 17.57 3.72 8.05
N THR A 201 18.77 3.28 7.71
CA THR A 201 19.13 1.87 7.71
C THR A 201 20.54 1.66 8.29
N THR A 202 20.69 0.64 9.13
CA THR A 202 21.97 0.14 9.60
C THR A 202 22.52 -0.99 8.74
N LEU A 203 21.74 -1.40 7.72
CA LEU A 203 22.13 -2.44 6.78
C LEU A 203 22.99 -1.87 5.65
N GLU A 204 23.81 -2.75 5.06
CA GLU A 204 24.41 -2.43 3.79
C GLU A 204 23.32 -2.25 2.71
N ARG A 205 23.58 -1.40 1.73
CA ARG A 205 22.60 -1.04 0.70
C ARG A 205 21.97 -2.27 0.01
N ALA A 206 22.79 -3.28 -0.29
CA ALA A 206 22.30 -4.50 -0.94
C ALA A 206 21.30 -5.26 -0.05
N ASP A 207 21.57 -5.36 1.24
CA ASP A 207 20.72 -6.07 2.20
C ASP A 207 19.47 -5.28 2.55
N ALA A 208 19.59 -3.95 2.69
CA ALA A 208 18.43 -3.07 2.84
C ALA A 208 17.47 -3.19 1.65
N LEU A 209 18.01 -3.22 0.41
CA LEU A 209 17.19 -3.41 -0.80
C LEU A 209 16.58 -4.81 -0.89
N ARG A 210 17.30 -5.85 -0.44
CA ARG A 210 16.76 -7.22 -0.37
C ARG A 210 15.62 -7.32 0.63
N LEU A 211 15.78 -6.73 1.82
CA LEU A 211 14.75 -6.71 2.86
C LEU A 211 13.49 -5.99 2.38
N LEU A 212 13.66 -4.81 1.79
CA LEU A 212 12.57 -4.03 1.19
C LEU A 212 11.93 -4.72 -0.02
N GLY A 213 12.74 -5.42 -0.84
CA GLY A 213 12.27 -6.18 -2.01
C GLY A 213 11.64 -7.52 -1.64
N GLY A 214 12.10 -8.19 -0.58
CA GLY A 214 11.54 -9.46 -0.09
C GLY A 214 10.12 -9.31 0.45
N GLU A 215 9.87 -8.26 1.20
CA GLU A 215 8.52 -7.90 1.66
C GLU A 215 7.63 -7.39 0.50
N GLY A 216 8.24 -6.87 -0.56
CA GLY A 216 7.53 -6.36 -1.75
C GLY A 216 6.94 -7.44 -2.65
N ARG A 217 7.44 -8.68 -2.63
CA ARG A 217 6.93 -9.76 -3.50
C ARG A 217 5.47 -10.14 -3.20
N GLY A 218 5.07 -10.18 -1.92
CA GLY A 218 3.66 -10.37 -1.54
C GLY A 218 2.77 -9.16 -1.89
N ARG A 219 3.35 -7.98 -2.11
CA ARG A 219 2.67 -6.70 -2.33
C ARG A 219 2.67 -6.21 -3.78
N LEU A 220 3.54 -6.75 -4.65
CA LEU A 220 3.39 -6.62 -6.11
C LEU A 220 2.02 -7.14 -6.57
N ALA A 221 1.47 -8.15 -5.88
CA ALA A 221 0.10 -8.61 -6.10
C ALA A 221 -0.94 -7.52 -5.80
N SER A 222 -0.77 -6.70 -4.75
CA SER A 222 -1.71 -5.63 -4.42
C SER A 222 -1.62 -4.43 -5.37
N SER A 223 -0.43 -4.13 -5.87
CA SER A 223 -0.20 -3.08 -6.87
C SER A 223 -0.78 -3.46 -8.24
N THR A 224 -0.60 -4.72 -8.66
CA THR A 224 -1.21 -5.24 -9.90
C THR A 224 -2.72 -5.32 -9.80
N VAL A 225 -3.28 -5.68 -8.63
CA VAL A 225 -4.73 -5.65 -8.37
C VAL A 225 -5.27 -4.22 -8.42
N ALA A 226 -4.59 -3.25 -7.80
CA ALA A 226 -5.00 -1.85 -7.86
C ALA A 226 -5.01 -1.31 -9.30
N LEU A 227 -3.99 -1.64 -10.09
CA LEU A 227 -3.88 -1.24 -11.49
C LEU A 227 -4.93 -1.93 -12.38
N ALA A 228 -5.22 -3.20 -12.11
CA ALA A 228 -6.29 -3.93 -12.79
C ALA A 228 -7.67 -3.35 -12.46
N LEU A 229 -7.92 -2.97 -11.20
CA LEU A 229 -9.17 -2.31 -10.80
C LEU A 229 -9.32 -0.92 -11.43
N LEU A 230 -8.24 -0.14 -11.55
CA LEU A 230 -8.25 1.15 -12.24
C LEU A 230 -8.56 0.99 -13.73
N ALA A 231 -7.91 0.03 -14.41
CA ALA A 231 -8.15 -0.24 -15.83
C ALA A 231 -9.58 -0.74 -16.07
N LEU A 232 -10.07 -1.64 -15.22
CA LEU A 232 -11.43 -2.17 -15.31
C LEU A 232 -12.46 -1.07 -15.02
N GLY A 233 -12.22 -0.24 -13.98
CA GLY A 233 -13.09 0.89 -13.64
C GLY A 233 -13.20 1.90 -14.78
N LEU A 234 -12.09 2.21 -15.45
CA LEU A 234 -12.04 3.10 -16.60
C LEU A 234 -12.83 2.52 -17.80
N LEU A 235 -12.70 1.22 -18.04
CA LEU A 235 -13.44 0.52 -19.11
C LEU A 235 -14.95 0.55 -18.86
N PHE A 236 -15.41 0.30 -17.63
CA PHE A 236 -16.82 0.42 -17.25
C PHE A 236 -17.35 1.85 -17.34
N LEU A 237 -16.53 2.83 -16.97
CA LEU A 237 -16.90 4.24 -17.05
C LEU A 237 -17.11 4.66 -18.51
N ILE A 238 -16.16 4.35 -19.41
CA ILE A 238 -16.23 4.67 -20.83
C ILE A 238 -17.41 3.93 -21.48
N GLY A 239 -17.57 2.63 -21.20
CA GLY A 239 -18.68 1.83 -21.73
C GLY A 239 -20.03 2.33 -21.26
N GLY A 240 -20.15 2.72 -19.98
CA GLY A 240 -21.37 3.30 -19.43
C GLY A 240 -21.74 4.65 -20.06
N ILE A 241 -20.76 5.50 -20.31
CA ILE A 241 -20.97 6.80 -20.99
C ILE A 241 -21.38 6.56 -22.47
N ALA A 242 -20.71 5.66 -23.18
CA ALA A 242 -21.03 5.36 -24.58
C ALA A 242 -22.46 4.80 -24.72
N LEU A 243 -22.88 3.92 -23.78
CA LEU A 243 -24.23 3.39 -23.75
C LEU A 243 -25.26 4.48 -23.44
N ALA A 244 -24.96 5.40 -22.54
CA ALA A 244 -25.85 6.54 -22.20
C ALA A 244 -26.03 7.49 -23.39
N LEU A 245 -24.99 7.71 -24.19
CA LEU A 245 -25.04 8.54 -25.41
C LEU A 245 -25.77 7.85 -26.58
N ALA A 246 -25.72 6.51 -26.65
CA ALA A 246 -26.43 5.73 -27.66
C ALA A 246 -27.93 5.53 -27.37
N SER A 247 -28.35 5.71 -26.10
CA SER A 247 -29.73 5.48 -25.67
C SER A 247 -30.80 6.51 -26.16
N PRO A 248 -30.50 7.81 -26.42
CA PRO A 248 -31.52 8.76 -26.84
C PRO A 248 -32.10 8.43 -28.25
N ALA A 249 -31.36 7.72 -29.10
CA ALA A 249 -31.84 7.34 -30.41
C ALA A 249 -32.93 6.23 -30.43
N LEU A 250 -33.00 5.44 -29.34
CA LEU A 250 -33.97 4.34 -29.22
C LEU A 250 -35.31 4.78 -28.61
N VAL A 251 -35.34 5.90 -27.86
CA VAL A 251 -36.56 6.40 -27.21
C VAL A 251 -37.37 7.33 -28.17
N ALA A 252 -36.74 7.94 -29.14
CA ALA A 252 -37.38 8.85 -30.09
C ALA A 252 -38.28 8.13 -31.10
N ASP A 253 -38.03 6.83 -31.35
CA ASP A 253 -38.77 6.05 -32.37
C ASP A 253 -40.09 5.45 -31.83
N VAL A 254 -40.33 5.49 -30.51
CA VAL A 254 -41.54 4.93 -29.88
C VAL A 254 -42.65 6.01 -29.62
N ALA A 255 -42.32 7.29 -29.81
CA ALA A 255 -43.20 8.40 -29.44
C ALA A 255 -43.90 9.10 -30.65
N SER A 256 -43.92 8.53 -31.83
CA SER A 256 -44.75 9.05 -32.94
C SER A 256 -46.17 8.50 -32.81
N PRO A 257 -47.16 9.31 -32.44
CA PRO A 257 -48.54 8.85 -32.54
C PRO A 257 -48.91 8.65 -34.01
N SER A 258 -49.23 7.43 -34.37
CA SER A 258 -49.80 7.08 -35.70
C SER A 258 -51.07 7.89 -35.90
N PRO A 259 -51.23 8.59 -37.02
CA PRO A 259 -52.55 9.19 -37.35
C PRO A 259 -53.58 8.08 -37.57
N GLU A 260 -54.72 8.29 -36.94
CA GLU A 260 -55.95 7.51 -36.99
C GLU A 260 -56.28 7.11 -38.44
N ALA A 261 -56.10 5.83 -38.78
CA ALA A 261 -56.45 5.30 -40.09
C ALA A 261 -57.84 4.67 -40.03
N THR A 262 -58.73 5.23 -40.82
CA THR A 262 -60.09 4.78 -41.14
C THR A 262 -60.09 3.29 -41.52
N PRO A 263 -61.12 2.49 -41.11
CA PRO A 263 -61.17 1.07 -41.39
C PRO A 263 -61.60 0.81 -42.86
N THR A 264 -60.79 0.12 -43.60
CA THR A 264 -61.15 -0.47 -44.88
C THR A 264 -61.07 -2.00 -44.75
N PRO A 265 -62.03 -2.73 -45.36
CA PRO A 265 -62.28 -4.13 -45.08
C PRO A 265 -61.25 -5.06 -45.75
N THR A 266 -60.97 -6.14 -45.04
CA THR A 266 -60.16 -7.30 -45.36
C THR A 266 -60.39 -7.91 -46.76
N PRO A 267 -59.37 -8.49 -47.35
CA PRO A 267 -59.45 -9.89 -47.74
C PRO A 267 -58.31 -10.75 -47.15
N GLU A 268 -58.69 -11.93 -46.69
CA GLU A 268 -57.86 -13.07 -46.35
C GLU A 268 -56.84 -13.40 -47.43
N SER A 269 -55.62 -13.70 -47.05
CA SER A 269 -54.90 -14.88 -47.45
C SER A 269 -53.45 -14.89 -47.01
N GLY A 270 -53.13 -15.84 -46.15
CA GLY A 270 -51.96 -16.74 -46.23
C GLY A 270 -50.55 -16.11 -46.42
N ASP A 271 -49.76 -16.07 -45.40
CA ASP A 271 -48.50 -16.83 -45.28
C ASP A 271 -47.65 -16.33 -44.08
N ALA A 272 -47.78 -17.05 -43.00
CA ALA A 272 -46.92 -16.86 -41.84
C ALA A 272 -45.60 -17.62 -42.06
N ARG A 273 -44.65 -17.02 -42.73
CA ARG A 273 -43.22 -17.46 -42.71
C ARG A 273 -42.33 -16.29 -43.12
N ASN A 274 -41.84 -15.56 -42.15
CA ASN A 274 -40.49 -14.99 -42.10
C ASN A 274 -40.38 -13.99 -40.96
N GLY A 275 -40.49 -14.48 -39.73
CA GLY A 275 -39.99 -13.79 -38.56
C GLY A 275 -38.47 -13.92 -38.50
N GLY A 276 -37.75 -13.32 -39.43
CA GLY A 276 -36.32 -13.13 -39.33
C GLY A 276 -36.05 -12.14 -38.18
N VAL A 277 -35.56 -12.64 -37.08
CA VAL A 277 -35.00 -11.79 -36.00
C VAL A 277 -33.81 -11.06 -36.62
N GLY A 278 -34.07 -9.90 -37.19
CA GLY A 278 -33.02 -8.99 -37.64
C GLY A 278 -32.25 -8.54 -36.45
N VAL A 279 -31.09 -9.14 -36.20
CA VAL A 279 -30.13 -8.66 -35.23
C VAL A 279 -29.57 -7.35 -35.76
N GLY A 280 -30.25 -6.24 -35.49
CA GLY A 280 -29.75 -4.90 -35.78
C GLY A 280 -28.41 -4.68 -35.10
N PRO A 281 -27.61 -3.69 -35.53
CA PRO A 281 -26.27 -3.42 -34.98
C PRO A 281 -26.27 -3.21 -33.48
N GLY A 282 -27.40 -2.83 -32.86
CA GLY A 282 -27.56 -2.75 -31.40
C GLY A 282 -27.65 -4.10 -30.67
N GLY A 283 -28.14 -5.15 -31.34
CA GLY A 283 -28.23 -6.50 -30.79
C GLY A 283 -26.88 -7.18 -30.67
N LEU A 284 -25.98 -6.99 -31.65
CA LEU A 284 -24.60 -7.50 -31.60
C LEU A 284 -23.80 -6.84 -30.48
N LEU A 285 -23.91 -5.52 -30.30
CA LEU A 285 -23.26 -4.79 -29.22
C LEU A 285 -23.81 -5.22 -27.85
N GLY A 286 -25.11 -5.43 -27.71
CA GLY A 286 -25.74 -5.97 -26.51
C GLY A 286 -25.23 -7.35 -26.14
N LEU A 287 -25.06 -8.23 -27.14
CA LEU A 287 -24.58 -9.60 -26.98
C LEU A 287 -23.09 -9.62 -26.56
N VAL A 288 -22.25 -8.78 -27.16
CA VAL A 288 -20.85 -8.63 -26.80
C VAL A 288 -20.72 -8.10 -25.36
N VAL A 289 -21.50 -7.09 -24.95
CA VAL A 289 -21.46 -6.55 -23.59
C VAL A 289 -21.96 -7.57 -22.58
N THR A 290 -23.01 -8.32 -22.89
CA THR A 290 -23.64 -9.27 -21.95
C THR A 290 -22.80 -10.52 -21.72
N PHE A 291 -22.06 -11.00 -22.72
CA PHE A 291 -21.31 -12.26 -22.63
C PHE A 291 -19.79 -12.07 -22.57
N ALA A 292 -19.21 -11.13 -23.32
CA ALA A 292 -17.76 -10.95 -23.35
C ALA A 292 -17.24 -10.32 -22.06
N LEU A 293 -18.01 -9.43 -21.42
CA LEU A 293 -17.61 -8.74 -20.20
C LEU A 293 -17.49 -9.66 -18.98
N PRO A 294 -18.48 -10.53 -18.68
CA PRO A 294 -18.36 -11.51 -17.60
C PRO A 294 -17.25 -12.55 -17.83
N LEU A 295 -17.05 -12.97 -19.09
CA LEU A 295 -15.97 -13.89 -19.45
C LEU A 295 -14.59 -13.26 -19.27
N LEU A 296 -14.42 -12.00 -19.64
CA LEU A 296 -13.18 -11.25 -19.42
C LEU A 296 -12.92 -11.05 -17.92
N PHE A 297 -13.95 -10.75 -17.15
CA PHE A 297 -13.86 -10.65 -15.70
C PHE A 297 -13.44 -11.98 -15.07
N ALA A 298 -14.08 -13.09 -15.46
CA ALA A 298 -13.73 -14.43 -14.98
C ALA A 298 -12.27 -14.78 -15.36
N ALA A 299 -11.82 -14.46 -16.58
CA ALA A 299 -10.46 -14.69 -17.04
C ALA A 299 -9.43 -13.89 -16.22
N VAL A 300 -9.74 -12.62 -15.91
CA VAL A 300 -8.88 -11.75 -15.07
C VAL A 300 -8.80 -12.28 -13.63
N VAL A 301 -9.92 -12.68 -13.03
CA VAL A 301 -9.96 -13.28 -11.69
C VAL A 301 -9.16 -14.58 -11.64
N VAL A 302 -9.31 -15.46 -12.66
CA VAL A 302 -8.55 -16.72 -12.76
C VAL A 302 -7.06 -16.43 -12.95
N LEU A 303 -6.68 -15.43 -13.74
CA LEU A 303 -5.30 -15.03 -13.95
C LEU A 303 -4.68 -14.51 -12.65
N ILE A 304 -5.39 -13.66 -11.94
CA ILE A 304 -4.94 -13.11 -10.64
C ILE A 304 -4.77 -14.22 -9.60
N THR A 305 -5.75 -15.15 -9.50
CA THR A 305 -5.66 -16.27 -8.57
C THR A 305 -4.54 -17.24 -8.94
N ARG A 306 -4.30 -17.51 -10.22
CA ARG A 306 -3.17 -18.33 -10.68
C ARG A 306 -1.81 -17.68 -10.40
N LEU A 307 -1.68 -16.37 -10.58
CA LEU A 307 -0.47 -15.63 -10.24
C LEU A 307 -0.23 -15.62 -8.73
N ALA A 308 -1.26 -15.43 -7.92
CA ALA A 308 -1.16 -15.46 -6.46
C ALA A 308 -0.79 -16.85 -5.92
N THR A 309 -1.29 -17.93 -6.52
CA THR A 309 -0.96 -19.31 -6.11
C THR A 309 0.42 -19.77 -6.58
N ARG A 310 0.92 -19.29 -7.74
CA ARG A 310 2.29 -19.56 -8.19
C ARG A 310 3.37 -18.93 -7.30
N GLN A 311 3.04 -17.88 -6.55
CA GLN A 311 3.97 -17.21 -5.65
C GLN A 311 4.05 -17.86 -4.25
N ARG A 312 3.21 -18.86 -3.96
CA ARG A 312 3.23 -19.60 -2.68
C ARG A 312 4.01 -20.92 -2.75
N ARG A 313 4.53 -21.29 -3.91
CA ARG A 313 5.45 -22.42 -4.10
C ARG A 313 6.86 -21.88 -4.40
#